data_89af2731a9394158c3505782d48520d7
#
_entry.id   89af2731a9394158c3505782d48520d7
#
_cell.length_a   1.000
_cell.length_b   1.000
_cell.length_c   1.000
_cell.angle_alpha   90.00
_cell.angle_beta   90.00
_cell.angle_gamma   90.00
#
_symmetry.space_group_name_H-M   'P 1'
#
loop_
_entity.id
_entity.type
_entity.pdbx_description
1 polymer ?
#
loop_
_entity_poly.entity_id
_entity_poly.type
_entity_poly.pdbx_seq_one_letter_code
_entity_poly.pdbx_strand_id
1 'polypeptide(L)'
;MKLFRVADSKGFNTDEWVSQLIQVFKEFNVRGIVAHSFKKPTELELKHDYLWRHYIALPARGKFGIFNRTHYENVLVTRVHPKYLMYENMPGINSIDDVDEAFWDRRFEEINNFEKHIADNGTIIFKFFLNLSKEEQKNRLLRRLDRVDKQ
;
A
#
# COMPACT_ATOMS: atom_id res chain seq x y z
N MET A 1 8.51 0.58 17.52
CA MET A 1 8.52 0.52 16.04
C MET A 1 7.57 1.59 15.54
N LYS A 2 7.94 2.35 14.52
CA LYS A 2 7.05 3.35 13.92
C LYS A 2 6.88 3.02 12.44
N LEU A 3 5.65 2.90 11.98
CA LEU A 3 5.29 2.60 10.61
C LEU A 3 4.60 3.81 9.99
N PHE A 4 5.15 4.33 8.91
CA PHE A 4 4.54 5.39 8.13
C PHE A 4 3.94 4.78 6.88
N ARG A 5 2.70 5.12 6.62
CA ARG A 5 1.94 4.64 5.48
C ARG A 5 1.49 5.79 4.62
N VAL A 6 1.75 5.69 3.34
CA VAL A 6 1.22 6.60 2.33
C VAL A 6 0.24 5.83 1.45
N ALA A 7 -1.03 6.20 1.49
CA ALA A 7 -2.03 5.68 0.58
C ALA A 7 -2.17 6.63 -0.62
N ASP A 8 -2.15 6.06 -1.83
CA ASP A 8 -2.29 6.81 -3.07
C ASP A 8 -3.72 6.75 -3.60
N SER A 9 -4.29 7.91 -3.88
CA SER A 9 -5.50 8.00 -4.69
C SER A 9 -5.12 8.25 -6.16
N LYS A 10 -5.09 7.17 -6.96
CA LYS A 10 -5.01 7.16 -8.44
C LYS A 10 -3.98 8.11 -9.08
N GLY A 11 -2.85 7.57 -9.46
CA GLY A 11 -1.96 8.20 -10.45
C GLY A 11 -0.92 9.17 -9.91
N PHE A 12 -0.67 9.19 -8.61
CA PHE A 12 0.29 10.06 -7.96
C PHE A 12 1.72 9.49 -8.01
N ASN A 13 2.72 10.36 -8.17
CA ASN A 13 4.11 9.94 -7.96
C ASN A 13 4.40 9.88 -6.46
N THR A 14 4.02 8.76 -5.84
CA THR A 14 4.26 8.49 -4.42
C THR A 14 5.75 8.48 -4.06
N ASP A 15 6.62 8.22 -5.03
CA ASP A 15 8.07 8.19 -4.83
C ASP A 15 8.62 9.56 -4.43
N GLU A 16 8.03 10.65 -4.92
CA GLU A 16 8.39 12.01 -4.53
C GLU A 16 8.03 12.31 -3.07
N TRP A 17 6.85 11.90 -2.62
CA TRP A 17 6.42 12.03 -1.23
C TRP A 17 7.20 11.13 -0.27
N VAL A 18 7.48 9.91 -0.69
CA VAL A 18 8.35 9.00 0.07
C VAL A 18 9.74 9.62 0.21
N SER A 19 10.27 10.24 -0.85
CA SER A 19 11.55 10.94 -0.80
C SER A 19 11.53 12.12 0.18
N GLN A 20 10.44 12.90 0.20
CA GLN A 20 10.26 14.00 1.15
C GLN A 20 10.15 13.49 2.59
N LEU A 21 9.36 12.44 2.84
CA LEU A 21 9.27 11.82 4.16
C LEU A 21 10.63 11.28 4.62
N ILE A 22 11.35 10.58 3.76
CA ILE A 22 12.70 10.10 4.05
C ILE A 22 13.61 11.28 4.40
N GLN A 23 13.48 12.40 3.71
CA GLN A 23 14.31 13.59 3.97
C GLN A 23 14.01 14.22 5.33
N VAL A 24 12.73 14.33 5.71
CA VAL A 24 12.32 14.79 7.04
C VAL A 24 12.86 13.86 8.14
N PHE A 25 12.81 12.54 7.91
CA PHE A 25 13.27 11.56 8.89
C PHE A 25 14.79 11.34 8.90
N LYS A 26 15.52 11.77 7.87
CA LYS A 26 16.99 11.73 7.83
C LYS A 26 17.64 12.51 8.98
N GLU A 27 16.96 13.56 9.44
CA GLU A 27 17.42 14.35 10.59
C GLU A 27 17.35 13.56 11.91
N PHE A 28 16.52 12.52 11.99
CA PHE A 28 16.36 11.73 13.21
C PHE A 28 17.28 10.51 13.33
N ASN A 29 17.68 9.89 12.27
CA ASN A 29 18.72 8.84 12.15
C ASN A 29 18.55 8.02 10.85
N VAL A 30 19.40 8.24 9.87
CA VAL A 30 19.35 7.56 8.54
C VAL A 30 19.45 6.04 8.64
N ARG A 31 20.15 5.51 9.65
CA ARG A 31 20.35 4.06 9.82
C ARG A 31 19.10 3.33 10.35
N GLY A 32 18.10 4.08 10.79
CA GLY A 32 16.88 3.54 11.38
C GLY A 32 15.67 3.47 10.43
N ILE A 33 15.79 3.86 9.16
CA ILE A 33 14.67 3.97 8.23
C ILE A 33 14.77 2.89 7.16
N VAL A 34 13.68 2.16 6.94
CA VAL A 34 13.53 1.20 5.85
C VAL A 34 12.30 1.61 5.04
N ALA A 35 12.48 1.84 3.74
CA ALA A 35 11.38 2.18 2.83
C ALA A 35 11.09 1.00 1.90
N HIS A 36 9.81 0.64 1.82
CA HIS A 36 9.31 -0.38 0.91
C HIS A 36 8.30 0.23 -0.07
N SER A 37 8.50 -0.02 -1.35
CA SER A 37 7.54 0.34 -2.41
C SER A 37 6.91 -0.93 -2.95
N PHE A 38 5.66 -1.19 -2.59
CA PHE A 38 4.93 -2.38 -3.02
C PHE A 38 4.36 -2.15 -4.41
N LYS A 39 4.99 -2.77 -5.40
CA LYS A 39 4.53 -2.81 -6.80
C LYS A 39 3.66 -4.05 -7.02
N LYS A 40 3.41 -4.39 -8.30
CA LYS A 40 2.72 -5.64 -8.65
C LYS A 40 3.35 -6.80 -7.88
N PRO A 41 2.55 -7.69 -7.27
CA PRO A 41 3.06 -8.86 -6.55
C PRO A 41 3.93 -9.73 -7.43
N THR A 42 4.99 -10.27 -6.85
CA THR A 42 5.85 -11.28 -7.47
C THR A 42 5.19 -12.66 -7.41
N GLU A 43 5.71 -13.63 -8.17
CA GLU A 43 5.22 -15.01 -8.12
C GLU A 43 5.34 -15.64 -6.74
N LEU A 44 6.39 -15.28 -5.98
CA LEU A 44 6.55 -15.75 -4.61
C LEU A 44 5.47 -15.15 -3.70
N GLU A 45 5.21 -13.85 -3.82
CA GLU A 45 4.20 -13.16 -3.01
C GLU A 45 2.79 -13.69 -3.29
N LEU A 46 2.50 -14.07 -4.54
CA LEU A 46 1.22 -14.68 -4.94
C LEU A 46 1.01 -16.12 -4.42
N LYS A 47 2.04 -16.77 -3.88
CA LYS A 47 1.92 -18.07 -3.20
C LYS A 47 1.49 -17.94 -1.74
N HIS A 48 1.39 -16.72 -1.23
CA HIS A 48 1.01 -16.39 0.13
C HIS A 48 -0.23 -15.49 0.13
N ASP A 49 -0.82 -15.29 1.29
CA ASP A 49 -1.90 -14.30 1.43
C ASP A 49 -1.41 -12.88 1.17
N TYR A 50 -2.34 -11.99 0.84
CA TYR A 50 -2.01 -10.62 0.43
C TYR A 50 -1.35 -9.77 1.53
N LEU A 51 -1.47 -10.13 2.81
CA LEU A 51 -0.84 -9.43 3.94
C LEU A 51 0.60 -9.90 4.19
N TRP A 52 0.94 -11.12 3.76
CA TRP A 52 2.25 -11.71 4.00
C TRP A 52 3.41 -10.81 3.58
N ARG A 53 3.36 -10.24 2.38
CA ARG A 53 4.40 -9.33 1.86
C ARG A 53 4.59 -8.09 2.72
N HIS A 54 3.51 -7.60 3.34
CA HIS A 54 3.52 -6.44 4.22
C HIS A 54 4.04 -6.81 5.61
N TYR A 55 3.74 -8.03 6.06
CA TYR A 55 4.18 -8.52 7.35
C TYR A 55 5.69 -8.72 7.40
N ILE A 56 6.28 -9.38 6.40
CA ILE A 56 7.73 -9.60 6.33
C ILE A 56 8.54 -8.31 6.12
N ALA A 57 7.89 -7.27 5.60
CA ALA A 57 8.50 -5.95 5.40
C ALA A 57 8.44 -5.06 6.65
N LEU A 58 7.82 -5.51 7.74
CA LEU A 58 7.74 -4.72 8.96
C LEU A 58 9.16 -4.43 9.49
N PRO A 59 9.42 -3.17 9.91
CA PRO A 59 10.73 -2.81 10.43
C PRO A 59 11.01 -3.49 11.77
N ALA A 60 12.27 -3.73 12.07
CA ALA A 60 12.68 -4.20 13.38
C ALA A 60 12.30 -3.19 14.49
N ARG A 61 12.23 -3.64 15.73
CA ARG A 61 11.96 -2.77 16.90
C ARG A 61 12.99 -1.63 16.95
N GLY A 62 12.51 -0.42 17.26
CA GLY A 62 13.35 0.78 17.31
C GLY A 62 13.61 1.43 15.94
N LYS A 63 13.10 0.86 14.85
CA LYS A 63 13.25 1.40 13.49
C LYS A 63 11.95 1.98 12.95
N PHE A 64 12.09 2.75 11.87
CA PHE A 64 10.97 3.32 11.11
C PHE A 64 10.78 2.55 9.81
N GLY A 65 9.55 2.19 9.48
CA GLY A 65 9.16 1.66 8.18
C GLY A 65 8.32 2.68 7.41
N ILE A 66 8.68 2.93 6.16
CA ILE A 66 7.88 3.74 5.25
C ILE A 66 7.32 2.81 4.18
N PHE A 67 6.00 2.66 4.12
CA PHE A 67 5.32 1.85 3.13
C PHE A 67 4.70 2.76 2.08
N ASN A 68 5.26 2.70 0.87
CA ASN A 68 4.69 3.30 -0.32
C ASN A 68 3.84 2.26 -1.03
N ARG A 69 2.57 2.59 -1.28
CA ARG A 69 1.52 1.64 -1.63
C ARG A 69 1.40 0.57 -0.54
N THR A 70 0.21 0.23 -0.14
CA THR A 70 0.04 -0.61 1.05
C THR A 70 -1.02 -1.67 0.79
N HIS A 71 -1.25 -2.54 1.77
CA HIS A 71 -2.33 -3.52 1.75
C HIS A 71 -3.74 -2.90 1.54
N TYR A 72 -3.90 -1.57 1.65
CA TYR A 72 -5.13 -0.91 1.24
C TYR A 72 -5.38 -0.97 -0.28
N GLU A 73 -4.35 -1.19 -1.10
CA GLU A 73 -4.57 -1.44 -2.53
C GLU A 73 -5.40 -2.71 -2.77
N ASN A 74 -5.31 -3.68 -1.86
CA ASN A 74 -6.10 -4.91 -1.93
C ASN A 74 -7.60 -4.71 -1.60
N VAL A 75 -8.02 -3.50 -1.24
CA VAL A 75 -9.43 -3.10 -1.12
C VAL A 75 -9.77 -1.91 -2.01
N LEU A 76 -8.84 -1.01 -2.27
CA LEU A 76 -9.08 0.17 -3.10
C LEU A 76 -8.94 -0.15 -4.60
N VAL A 77 -7.81 -0.76 -4.99
CA VAL A 77 -7.53 -1.07 -6.39
C VAL A 77 -8.30 -2.29 -6.84
N THR A 78 -8.35 -3.34 -6.02
CA THR A 78 -9.06 -4.58 -6.35
C THR A 78 -10.58 -4.40 -6.39
N ARG A 79 -11.15 -3.44 -5.65
CA ARG A 79 -12.58 -3.10 -5.75
C ARG A 79 -12.92 -2.43 -7.07
N VAL A 80 -11.99 -1.68 -7.65
CA VAL A 80 -12.13 -1.06 -8.99
C VAL A 80 -11.79 -2.05 -10.10
N HIS A 81 -10.85 -2.96 -9.85
CA HIS A 81 -10.36 -3.96 -10.80
C HIS A 81 -10.39 -5.37 -10.20
N PRO A 82 -11.58 -5.97 -10.00
CA PRO A 82 -11.74 -7.24 -9.28
C PRO A 82 -11.01 -8.41 -9.94
N LYS A 83 -10.66 -8.31 -11.22
CA LYS A 83 -9.84 -9.33 -11.91
C LYS A 83 -8.49 -9.58 -11.22
N TYR A 84 -7.95 -8.63 -10.47
CA TYR A 84 -6.70 -8.83 -9.75
C TYR A 84 -6.83 -9.83 -8.59
N LEU A 85 -8.03 -10.01 -8.04
CA LEU A 85 -8.30 -11.00 -7.00
C LEU A 85 -8.11 -12.43 -7.49
N MET A 86 -8.31 -12.69 -8.79
CA MET A 86 -8.15 -14.02 -9.37
C MET A 86 -6.69 -14.52 -9.33
N TYR A 87 -5.73 -13.61 -9.21
CA TYR A 87 -4.32 -13.98 -9.06
C TYR A 87 -3.94 -14.34 -7.61
N GLU A 88 -4.80 -14.05 -6.64
CA GLU A 88 -4.55 -14.31 -5.23
C GLU A 88 -4.86 -15.77 -4.84
N ASN A 89 -5.49 -16.55 -5.72
CA ASN A 89 -5.84 -17.97 -5.53
C ASN A 89 -6.55 -18.26 -4.19
N MET A 90 -7.50 -17.40 -3.82
CA MET A 90 -8.19 -17.50 -2.54
C MET A 90 -9.17 -18.68 -2.51
N PRO A 91 -9.22 -19.43 -1.42
CA PRO A 91 -10.22 -20.47 -1.25
C PRO A 91 -11.65 -19.92 -1.37
N GLY A 92 -12.48 -20.56 -2.19
CA GLY A 92 -13.88 -20.19 -2.39
C GLY A 92 -14.13 -19.03 -3.36
N ILE A 93 -13.07 -18.45 -3.96
CA ILE A 93 -13.18 -17.41 -4.99
C ILE A 93 -12.64 -17.97 -6.31
N ASN A 94 -13.56 -18.40 -7.18
CA ASN A 94 -13.25 -18.98 -8.49
C ASN A 94 -13.57 -18.01 -9.64
N SER A 95 -14.47 -17.06 -9.38
CA SER A 95 -14.90 -16.05 -10.35
C SER A 95 -15.11 -14.70 -9.67
N ILE A 96 -15.29 -13.65 -10.47
CA ILE A 96 -15.61 -12.31 -9.96
C ILE A 96 -16.99 -12.28 -9.30
N ASP A 97 -17.90 -13.16 -9.71
CA ASP A 97 -19.25 -13.23 -9.17
C ASP A 97 -19.27 -13.75 -7.72
N ASP A 98 -18.19 -14.39 -7.27
CA ASP A 98 -18.02 -14.84 -5.88
C ASP A 98 -17.60 -13.69 -4.94
N VAL A 99 -17.33 -12.51 -5.50
CA VAL A 99 -16.87 -11.34 -4.75
C VAL A 99 -18.05 -10.44 -4.41
N ASP A 100 -18.68 -10.71 -3.29
CA ASP A 100 -19.83 -9.98 -2.75
C ASP A 100 -19.42 -8.90 -1.73
N GLU A 101 -20.38 -8.17 -1.15
CA GLU A 101 -20.09 -7.19 -0.10
C GLU A 101 -19.56 -7.87 1.17
N ALA A 102 -20.00 -9.08 1.49
CA ALA A 102 -19.49 -9.82 2.66
C ALA A 102 -18.01 -10.19 2.50
N PHE A 103 -17.54 -10.42 1.26
CA PHE A 103 -16.12 -10.57 0.96
C PHE A 103 -15.33 -9.30 1.31
N TRP A 104 -15.86 -8.13 0.94
CA TRP A 104 -15.18 -6.85 1.23
C TRP A 104 -15.18 -6.54 2.72
N ASP A 105 -16.26 -6.80 3.42
CA ASP A 105 -16.36 -6.61 4.86
C ASP A 105 -15.32 -7.46 5.62
N ARG A 106 -15.20 -8.75 5.26
CA ARG A 106 -14.15 -9.62 5.80
C ARG A 106 -12.75 -9.06 5.51
N ARG A 107 -12.49 -8.58 4.30
CA ARG A 107 -11.19 -8.03 3.92
C ARG A 107 -10.84 -6.76 4.71
N PHE A 108 -11.82 -5.90 4.98
CA PHE A 108 -11.63 -4.76 5.87
C PHE A 108 -11.34 -5.18 7.31
N GLU A 109 -12.03 -6.19 7.80
CA GLU A 109 -11.79 -6.75 9.13
C GLU A 109 -10.39 -7.35 9.25
N GLU A 110 -9.95 -8.13 8.27
CA GLU A 110 -8.59 -8.70 8.20
C GLU A 110 -7.52 -7.61 8.28
N ILE A 111 -7.68 -6.53 7.51
CA ILE A 111 -6.75 -5.39 7.52
C ILE A 111 -6.74 -4.72 8.89
N ASN A 112 -7.90 -4.48 9.48
CA ASN A 112 -8.01 -3.87 10.80
C ASN A 112 -7.39 -4.77 11.89
N ASN A 113 -7.61 -6.08 11.81
CA ASN A 113 -7.03 -7.05 12.74
C ASN A 113 -5.50 -7.12 12.60
N PHE A 114 -4.98 -7.09 11.37
CA PHE A 114 -3.55 -7.02 11.11
C PHE A 114 -2.93 -5.77 11.75
N GLU A 115 -3.54 -4.61 11.54
CA GLU A 115 -3.05 -3.36 12.11
C GLU A 115 -3.16 -3.34 13.64
N LYS A 116 -4.28 -3.83 14.16
CA LYS A 116 -4.45 -3.98 15.60
C LYS A 116 -3.38 -4.88 16.20
N HIS A 117 -3.11 -6.03 15.57
CA HIS A 117 -2.09 -6.96 16.03
C HIS A 117 -0.72 -6.31 16.13
N ILE A 118 -0.27 -5.62 15.08
CA ILE A 118 1.05 -4.96 15.11
C ILE A 118 1.09 -3.77 16.07
N ALA A 119 -0.03 -3.06 16.24
CA ALA A 119 -0.14 -1.96 17.20
C ALA A 119 -0.08 -2.46 18.65
N ASP A 120 -0.83 -3.51 18.98
CA ASP A 120 -0.82 -4.14 20.32
C ASP A 120 0.59 -4.67 20.68
N ASN A 121 1.41 -5.00 19.68
CA ASN A 121 2.81 -5.41 19.85
C ASN A 121 3.81 -4.22 19.83
N GLY A 122 3.31 -3.00 20.00
CA GLY A 122 4.12 -1.79 20.22
C GLY A 122 4.54 -1.07 18.93
N THR A 123 3.89 -1.33 17.81
CA THR A 123 4.06 -0.54 16.58
C THR A 123 3.17 0.69 16.62
N ILE A 124 3.73 1.87 16.41
CA ILE A 124 2.96 3.09 16.20
C ILE A 124 2.73 3.24 14.70
N ILE A 125 1.47 3.30 14.28
CA ILE A 125 1.07 3.40 12.87
C ILE A 125 0.63 4.83 12.58
N PHE A 126 1.24 5.44 11.57
CA PHE A 126 0.79 6.72 11.01
C PHE A 126 0.26 6.47 9.59
N LYS A 127 -0.93 6.99 9.31
CA LYS A 127 -1.58 6.89 8.01
C LYS A 127 -1.68 8.27 7.40
N PHE A 128 -1.15 8.43 6.19
CA PHE A 128 -1.25 9.66 5.43
C PHE A 128 -2.12 9.39 4.21
N PHE A 129 -3.20 10.13 4.08
CA PHE A 129 -4.05 10.10 2.91
C PHE A 129 -3.79 11.37 2.10
N LEU A 130 -3.36 11.21 0.85
CA LEU A 130 -3.12 12.33 -0.06
C LEU A 130 -4.44 12.72 -0.74
N ASN A 131 -5.13 13.70 -0.17
CA ASN A 131 -6.38 14.21 -0.72
C ASN A 131 -6.10 15.26 -1.80
N LEU A 132 -5.97 14.81 -3.05
CA LEU A 132 -5.77 15.68 -4.19
C LEU A 132 -7.10 16.06 -4.84
N SER A 133 -7.23 17.35 -5.24
CA SER A 133 -8.36 17.78 -6.05
C SER A 133 -8.38 17.05 -7.41
N LYS A 134 -9.57 16.89 -7.99
CA LYS A 134 -9.73 16.28 -9.32
C LYS A 134 -8.91 17.01 -10.39
N GLU A 135 -8.82 18.32 -10.28
CA GLU A 135 -8.06 19.16 -11.20
C GLU A 135 -6.56 18.88 -11.12
N GLU A 136 -6.00 18.81 -9.91
CA GLU A 136 -4.58 18.47 -9.71
C GLU A 136 -4.29 17.04 -10.16
N GLN A 137 -5.19 16.08 -9.94
CA GLN A 137 -5.07 14.72 -10.47
C GLN A 137 -4.99 14.73 -12.01
N LYS A 138 -5.88 15.47 -12.69
CA LYS A 138 -5.89 15.65 -14.14
C LYS A 138 -4.57 16.25 -14.64
N ASN A 139 -4.12 17.34 -14.02
CA ASN A 139 -2.89 18.03 -14.40
C ASN A 139 -1.65 17.13 -14.26
N ARG A 140 -1.62 16.28 -13.24
CA ARG A 140 -0.52 15.32 -13.06
C ARG A 140 -0.55 14.17 -14.06
N LEU A 141 -1.74 13.70 -14.44
CA LEU A 141 -1.88 12.69 -15.51
C LEU A 141 -1.43 13.25 -16.86
N LEU A 142 -1.83 14.47 -17.21
CA LEU A 142 -1.39 15.14 -18.45
C LEU A 142 0.13 15.30 -18.49
N ARG A 143 0.75 15.78 -17.41
CA ARG A 143 2.22 15.88 -17.32
C ARG A 143 2.94 14.55 -17.51
N ARG A 144 2.33 13.41 -17.18
CA ARG A 144 2.91 12.09 -17.44
C ARG A 144 2.85 11.71 -18.91
N LEU A 145 1.73 12.00 -19.58
CA LEU A 145 1.60 11.79 -21.03
C LEU A 145 2.66 12.58 -21.77
N ASP A 146 2.84 13.86 -21.46
CA ASP A 146 3.88 14.72 -22.04
C ASP A 146 5.32 14.21 -21.85
N ARG A 147 5.56 13.39 -20.80
CA ARG A 147 6.88 12.80 -20.55
C ARG A 147 7.12 11.51 -21.31
N VAL A 148 6.08 10.74 -21.55
CA VAL A 148 6.16 9.48 -22.32
C VAL A 148 6.44 9.75 -23.79
N ASP A 149 5.92 10.87 -24.34
CA ASP A 149 6.15 11.25 -25.74
C ASP A 149 7.58 11.78 -25.99
N LYS A 150 8.42 11.87 -24.95
CA LYS A 150 9.82 12.36 -25.04
C LYS A 150 10.88 11.27 -24.84
N GLN A 151 10.46 10.02 -24.71
CA GLN A 151 11.32 8.84 -24.70
C GLN A 151 11.20 8.08 -26.03
#